data_3e953004b093785139eaedadffe138e2
#
_entry.id   3e953004b093785139eaedadffe138e2
#
_cell.length_a   1.000
_cell.length_b   1.000
_cell.length_c   1.000
_cell.angle_alpha   90.00
_cell.angle_beta   90.00
_cell.angle_gamma   90.00
#
_symmetry.space_group_name_H-M   'P 1'
#
loop_
_entity.id
_entity.type
_entity.pdbx_description
1 polymer ?
#
loop_
_entity_poly.entity_id
_entity_poly.type
_entity_poly.pdbx_seq_one_letter_code
_entity_poly.pdbx_strand_id
1 'polypeptide(L)'
;MTMLDWFDTEVSPARVIHPAFATTDSPQADATGLGEIDRAAARVRVDDKRMINARADLNQLVPLKYRWAWAKYLSGCNNHWMPTEVSMQADIGLWKAREGLTEDERRMVKRNLGFFAAAESLVANNIVLAIYRHLTNPECRQYLLRQAFEEAVHTHSFQYIVESLGLDEGELFNMYREVPSIADKAAWALKHTQHLDDPGFKTGTPQADQAFLRDLVAFYVVFEGMWFYTGFAQILSLGRRNKMVGIAEQYQYILRDESIHLNFGIDVINQIKIENPHLWTKAFQEEVLSMLKEATELEAAYGRDTMPRGFLGLNAALCETYMHFIANRRCAQLGLPPVFPEVDNPFPWMSEAMDLKKEKNFFETRVMEYQSGGALAWD
;
A
#
# COMPACT_ATOMS: atom_id res chain seq x y z
N MET A 1 33.74 5.48 -33.41
CA MET A 1 32.57 4.59 -33.55
C MET A 1 31.38 5.40 -33.08
N THR A 2 30.63 5.90 -34.02
CA THR A 2 29.68 7.00 -33.92
C THR A 2 28.37 6.54 -33.27
N MET A 3 27.86 7.37 -32.34
CA MET A 3 26.51 7.28 -31.79
C MET A 3 25.48 7.32 -32.91
N LEU A 4 24.53 6.42 -32.89
CA LEU A 4 23.37 6.40 -33.74
C LEU A 4 22.40 7.53 -33.37
N ASP A 5 22.25 8.50 -34.28
CA ASP A 5 21.22 9.52 -34.23
C ASP A 5 19.84 8.88 -34.46
N TRP A 6 18.94 9.03 -33.51
CA TRP A 6 17.56 8.50 -33.53
C TRP A 6 16.50 9.58 -33.86
N PHE A 7 16.91 10.78 -34.30
CA PHE A 7 15.99 11.92 -34.44
C PHE A 7 16.04 12.64 -35.80
N ASP A 8 16.29 11.95 -36.90
CA ASP A 8 16.07 12.58 -38.20
C ASP A 8 15.57 11.57 -39.24
N THR A 9 14.25 11.36 -39.25
CA THR A 9 13.53 10.97 -40.48
C THR A 9 12.25 11.77 -40.56
N GLU A 10 12.25 12.77 -41.46
CA GLU A 10 11.04 13.42 -41.91
C GLU A 10 10.08 12.37 -42.48
N VAL A 11 9.00 12.09 -41.76
CA VAL A 11 7.91 11.26 -42.24
C VAL A 11 6.91 12.17 -42.94
N SER A 12 6.89 12.10 -44.26
CA SER A 12 5.79 12.64 -45.07
C SER A 12 4.44 12.14 -44.56
N PRO A 13 3.39 12.99 -44.51
CA PRO A 13 2.09 12.58 -44.04
C PRO A 13 1.48 11.53 -44.96
N ALA A 14 1.42 10.28 -44.48
CA ALA A 14 0.69 9.22 -45.17
C ALA A 14 -0.81 9.57 -45.19
N ARG A 15 -1.38 9.59 -46.37
CA ARG A 15 -2.82 9.71 -46.62
C ARG A 15 -3.54 8.59 -45.84
N VAL A 16 -4.32 8.94 -44.84
CA VAL A 16 -5.24 8.02 -44.15
C VAL A 16 -6.34 7.65 -45.14
N ILE A 17 -6.26 6.45 -45.69
CA ILE A 17 -7.36 5.86 -46.47
C ILE A 17 -8.29 5.22 -45.43
N HIS A 18 -9.46 5.81 -45.22
CA HIS A 18 -10.52 5.18 -44.45
C HIS A 18 -11.13 4.07 -45.34
N PRO A 19 -11.07 2.79 -44.90
CA PRO A 19 -11.86 1.77 -45.55
C PRO A 19 -13.33 2.01 -45.24
N ALA A 20 -14.14 2.11 -46.28
CA ALA A 20 -15.59 2.10 -46.15
C ALA A 20 -16.01 0.71 -45.68
N PHE A 21 -16.52 0.60 -44.45
CA PHE A 21 -17.12 -0.62 -43.95
C PHE A 21 -18.47 -0.84 -44.62
N ALA A 22 -18.53 -1.87 -45.47
CA ALA A 22 -19.77 -2.38 -45.99
C ALA A 22 -20.51 -3.07 -44.83
N THR A 23 -21.74 -2.66 -44.56
CA THR A 23 -22.65 -3.30 -43.66
C THR A 23 -23.11 -4.64 -44.22
N THR A 24 -22.65 -5.74 -43.68
CA THR A 24 -23.29 -7.04 -43.88
C THR A 24 -23.82 -7.49 -42.52
N ASP A 25 -25.14 -7.49 -42.41
CA ASP A 25 -25.87 -8.12 -41.32
C ASP A 25 -25.60 -9.64 -41.32
N SER A 26 -24.96 -10.15 -40.27
CA SER A 26 -25.02 -11.52 -39.82
C SER A 26 -24.66 -11.59 -38.34
N PRO A 27 -25.50 -12.22 -37.50
CA PRO A 27 -25.19 -12.37 -36.09
C PRO A 27 -24.15 -13.50 -35.92
N GLN A 28 -22.89 -13.17 -35.82
CA GLN A 28 -21.87 -14.09 -35.38
C GLN A 28 -21.72 -13.93 -33.87
N ALA A 29 -22.05 -14.99 -33.12
CA ALA A 29 -21.83 -15.06 -31.67
C ALA A 29 -20.33 -14.83 -31.37
N ASP A 30 -20.06 -13.78 -30.64
CA ASP A 30 -18.69 -13.34 -30.31
C ASP A 30 -18.12 -14.32 -29.27
N ALA A 31 -17.05 -15.03 -29.65
CA ALA A 31 -16.34 -15.99 -28.80
C ALA A 31 -15.45 -15.32 -27.72
N THR A 32 -15.59 -14.01 -27.48
CA THR A 32 -14.74 -13.24 -26.56
C THR A 32 -15.30 -13.09 -25.15
N GLY A 33 -16.52 -13.62 -24.87
CA GLY A 33 -17.13 -13.51 -23.53
C GLY A 33 -17.51 -12.08 -23.11
N LEU A 34 -17.31 -11.09 -23.98
CA LEU A 34 -17.82 -9.74 -23.82
C LEU A 34 -19.25 -9.76 -24.40
N GLY A 35 -20.25 -10.05 -23.54
CA GLY A 35 -21.65 -9.87 -23.91
C GLY A 35 -21.86 -8.48 -24.53
N GLU A 36 -22.88 -8.36 -25.38
CA GLU A 36 -23.22 -7.12 -26.09
C GLU A 36 -23.04 -5.91 -25.17
N ILE A 37 -21.94 -5.19 -25.36
CA ILE A 37 -21.79 -3.86 -24.82
C ILE A 37 -22.83 -3.04 -25.56
N ASP A 38 -23.89 -2.67 -24.87
CA ASP A 38 -24.91 -1.77 -25.41
C ASP A 38 -24.22 -0.48 -25.87
N ARG A 39 -23.93 -0.42 -27.16
CA ARG A 39 -23.24 0.74 -27.80
C ARG A 39 -24.07 2.02 -27.71
N ALA A 40 -25.32 1.91 -27.26
CA ALA A 40 -26.20 3.01 -26.94
C ALA A 40 -26.02 3.53 -25.48
N ALA A 41 -25.21 2.85 -24.65
CA ALA A 41 -24.88 3.38 -23.33
C ALA A 41 -24.16 4.72 -23.52
N ALA A 42 -24.89 5.79 -23.32
CA ALA A 42 -24.37 7.15 -23.44
C ALA A 42 -23.12 7.29 -22.56
N ARG A 43 -22.05 7.86 -23.14
CA ARG A 43 -20.82 8.20 -22.43
C ARG A 43 -21.16 8.83 -21.09
N VAL A 44 -20.79 8.22 -19.97
CA VAL A 44 -21.05 8.77 -18.64
C VAL A 44 -20.38 10.13 -18.53
N ARG A 45 -21.15 11.15 -18.16
CA ARG A 45 -20.62 12.48 -17.91
C ARG A 45 -19.60 12.41 -16.77
N VAL A 46 -18.59 13.29 -16.77
CA VAL A 46 -17.56 13.33 -15.71
C VAL A 46 -18.19 13.48 -14.34
N ASP A 47 -19.22 14.33 -14.24
CA ASP A 47 -19.93 14.59 -12.98
C ASP A 47 -20.73 13.38 -12.48
N ASP A 48 -21.13 12.50 -13.39
CA ASP A 48 -21.90 11.29 -13.07
C ASP A 48 -20.99 10.10 -12.70
N LYS A 49 -19.68 10.21 -12.91
CA LYS A 49 -18.72 9.17 -12.51
C LYS A 49 -18.68 9.06 -10.99
N ARG A 50 -18.76 7.83 -10.49
CA ARG A 50 -18.61 7.51 -9.07
C ARG A 50 -17.47 6.55 -8.84
N MET A 51 -16.88 6.54 -7.64
CA MET A 51 -15.82 5.60 -7.29
C MET A 51 -16.31 4.17 -7.29
N ILE A 52 -17.42 3.93 -6.62
CA ILE A 52 -18.09 2.63 -6.57
C ILE A 52 -19.13 2.62 -7.68
N ASN A 53 -18.79 2.08 -8.84
CA ASN A 53 -19.74 1.96 -9.93
C ASN A 53 -19.40 0.77 -10.84
N ALA A 54 -20.12 -0.34 -10.67
CA ALA A 54 -19.98 -1.53 -11.50
C ALA A 54 -20.41 -1.35 -12.98
N ARG A 55 -21.01 -0.20 -13.34
CA ARG A 55 -21.51 0.12 -14.68
C ARG A 55 -20.70 1.17 -15.42
N ALA A 56 -19.62 1.69 -14.81
CA ALA A 56 -18.79 2.70 -15.47
C ALA A 56 -18.02 2.09 -16.65
N ASP A 57 -17.98 2.82 -17.76
CA ASP A 57 -17.14 2.48 -18.90
C ASP A 57 -15.66 2.67 -18.50
N LEU A 58 -14.94 1.56 -18.39
CA LEU A 58 -13.55 1.50 -17.99
C LEU A 58 -12.57 2.15 -19.00
N ASN A 59 -13.04 2.44 -20.20
CA ASN A 59 -12.24 3.04 -21.27
C ASN A 59 -12.31 4.57 -21.27
N GLN A 60 -13.05 5.17 -20.36
CA GLN A 60 -13.10 6.63 -20.24
C GLN A 60 -11.92 7.17 -19.43
N LEU A 61 -10.79 7.33 -20.07
CA LEU A 61 -9.58 7.87 -19.43
C LEU A 61 -9.62 9.39 -19.20
N VAL A 62 -10.40 10.14 -20.00
CA VAL A 62 -10.48 11.60 -19.93
C VAL A 62 -11.92 12.08 -20.12
N PRO A 63 -12.29 13.19 -19.50
CA PRO A 63 -11.58 13.97 -18.49
C PRO A 63 -11.50 13.26 -17.14
N LEU A 64 -10.43 13.54 -16.38
CA LEU A 64 -10.21 12.97 -15.05
C LEU A 64 -11.11 13.67 -14.03
N LYS A 65 -11.92 12.91 -13.31
CA LYS A 65 -12.74 13.42 -12.20
C LYS A 65 -11.93 13.53 -10.91
N TYR A 66 -11.16 12.49 -10.60
CA TYR A 66 -10.40 12.39 -9.36
C TYR A 66 -8.92 12.73 -9.62
N ARG A 67 -8.65 14.02 -9.87
CA ARG A 67 -7.29 14.52 -10.12
C ARG A 67 -6.31 14.18 -9.01
N TRP A 68 -6.79 14.08 -7.76
CA TRP A 68 -5.97 13.67 -6.63
C TRP A 68 -5.44 12.23 -6.76
N ALA A 69 -6.25 11.29 -7.28
CA ALA A 69 -5.80 9.92 -7.53
C ALA A 69 -4.73 9.87 -8.64
N TRP A 70 -4.90 10.66 -9.69
CA TRP A 70 -3.88 10.81 -10.73
C TRP A 70 -2.58 11.40 -10.19
N ALA A 71 -2.65 12.41 -9.32
CA ALA A 71 -1.47 12.98 -8.67
C ALA A 71 -0.74 11.94 -7.80
N LYS A 72 -1.47 11.08 -7.09
CA LYS A 72 -0.90 9.97 -6.32
C LYS A 72 -0.20 8.95 -7.22
N TYR A 73 -0.82 8.59 -8.36
CA TYR A 73 -0.20 7.72 -9.35
C TYR A 73 1.14 8.29 -9.86
N LEU A 74 1.17 9.58 -10.23
CA LEU A 74 2.40 10.23 -10.67
C LEU A 74 3.45 10.28 -9.55
N SER A 75 3.04 10.53 -8.31
CA SER A 75 3.93 10.50 -7.14
C SER A 75 4.55 9.13 -6.93
N GLY A 76 3.74 8.06 -6.98
CA GLY A 76 4.24 6.68 -6.91
C GLY A 76 5.20 6.35 -8.06
N CYS A 77 4.88 6.78 -9.30
CA CYS A 77 5.76 6.56 -10.44
C CYS A 77 7.12 7.27 -10.32
N ASN A 78 7.20 8.35 -9.55
CA ASN A 78 8.46 9.06 -9.31
C ASN A 78 9.34 8.38 -8.24
N ASN A 79 8.78 7.44 -7.47
CA ASN A 79 9.50 6.71 -6.45
C ASN A 79 10.03 5.39 -7.03
N HIS A 80 11.31 5.37 -7.39
CA HIS A 80 11.97 4.19 -7.97
C HIS A 80 13.08 3.71 -7.05
N TRP A 81 12.99 2.47 -6.63
CA TRP A 81 14.05 1.78 -5.92
C TRP A 81 13.95 0.26 -6.16
N MET A 82 15.07 -0.44 -6.00
CA MET A 82 15.13 -1.89 -6.08
C MET A 82 15.92 -2.44 -4.90
N PRO A 83 15.48 -3.54 -4.28
CA PRO A 83 16.13 -4.12 -3.11
C PRO A 83 17.62 -4.43 -3.33
N THR A 84 17.96 -4.92 -4.50
CA THR A 84 19.34 -5.31 -4.88
C THR A 84 20.30 -4.13 -5.05
N GLU A 85 19.80 -2.89 -5.08
CA GLU A 85 20.61 -1.67 -5.09
C GLU A 85 21.11 -1.30 -3.69
N VAL A 86 20.51 -1.87 -2.63
CA VAL A 86 20.89 -1.63 -1.24
C VAL A 86 21.97 -2.63 -0.80
N SER A 87 23.08 -2.13 -0.28
CA SER A 87 24.17 -2.98 0.18
C SER A 87 23.87 -3.66 1.51
N MET A 88 23.88 -4.97 1.55
CA MET A 88 23.68 -5.79 2.75
C MET A 88 24.99 -6.21 3.44
N GLN A 89 26.17 -5.80 2.95
CA GLN A 89 27.45 -6.32 3.42
C GLN A 89 27.71 -6.03 4.92
N ALA A 90 27.40 -4.84 5.38
CA ALA A 90 27.54 -4.47 6.80
C ALA A 90 26.58 -5.31 7.68
N ASP A 91 25.35 -5.52 7.21
CA ASP A 91 24.31 -6.26 7.93
C ASP A 91 24.67 -7.77 8.02
N ILE A 92 25.18 -8.34 6.93
CA ILE A 92 25.68 -9.73 6.90
C ILE A 92 26.81 -9.90 7.92
N GLY A 93 27.78 -8.97 7.94
CA GLY A 93 28.88 -8.99 8.89
C GLY A 93 28.38 -8.91 10.35
N LEU A 94 27.48 -7.99 10.63
CA LEU A 94 26.89 -7.79 11.96
C LEU A 94 26.04 -8.99 12.39
N TRP A 95 25.25 -9.57 11.47
CA TRP A 95 24.42 -10.74 11.73
C TRP A 95 25.24 -11.97 12.08
N LYS A 96 26.37 -12.19 11.39
CA LYS A 96 27.28 -13.33 11.63
C LYS A 96 28.14 -13.15 12.88
N ALA A 97 28.41 -11.92 13.32
CA ALA A 97 29.23 -11.64 14.48
C ALA A 97 28.50 -12.08 15.75
N ARG A 98 29.20 -12.82 16.64
CA ARG A 98 28.63 -13.35 17.88
C ARG A 98 28.09 -12.24 18.80
N GLU A 99 28.78 -11.11 18.86
CA GLU A 99 28.44 -9.97 19.72
C GLU A 99 27.84 -8.79 18.91
N GLY A 100 27.50 -9.01 17.64
CA GLY A 100 26.98 -7.97 16.76
C GLY A 100 25.59 -7.50 17.18
N LEU A 101 24.68 -8.43 17.37
CA LEU A 101 23.31 -8.21 17.81
C LEU A 101 23.00 -9.02 19.07
N THR A 102 22.21 -8.47 19.96
CA THR A 102 21.64 -9.22 21.09
C THR A 102 20.59 -10.23 20.59
N GLU A 103 20.23 -11.20 21.43
CA GLU A 103 19.16 -12.15 21.10
C GLU A 103 17.83 -11.44 20.83
N ASP A 104 17.49 -10.39 21.60
CA ASP A 104 16.29 -9.62 21.40
C ASP A 104 16.29 -8.84 20.08
N GLU A 105 17.43 -8.25 19.71
CA GLU A 105 17.58 -7.59 18.40
C GLU A 105 17.44 -8.61 17.25
N ARG A 106 18.02 -9.79 17.36
CA ARG A 106 17.86 -10.89 16.37
C ARG A 106 16.42 -11.38 16.30
N ARG A 107 15.78 -11.60 17.45
CA ARG A 107 14.37 -11.97 17.54
C ARG A 107 13.48 -10.94 16.85
N MET A 108 13.69 -9.66 17.14
CA MET A 108 12.93 -8.55 16.57
C MET A 108 13.07 -8.51 15.05
N VAL A 109 14.29 -8.63 14.50
CA VAL A 109 14.51 -8.69 13.05
C VAL A 109 13.78 -9.88 12.43
N LYS A 110 13.95 -11.09 12.97
CA LYS A 110 13.28 -12.29 12.47
C LYS A 110 11.75 -12.17 12.51
N ARG A 111 11.18 -11.66 13.60
CA ARG A 111 9.73 -11.48 13.76
C ARG A 111 9.17 -10.47 12.76
N ASN A 112 9.90 -9.37 12.53
CA ASN A 112 9.51 -8.40 11.52
C ASN A 112 9.53 -9.00 10.13
N LEU A 113 10.61 -9.68 9.75
CA LEU A 113 10.70 -10.33 8.43
C LEU A 113 9.58 -11.35 8.23
N GLY A 114 9.29 -12.19 9.24
CA GLY A 114 8.20 -13.18 9.18
C GLY A 114 6.80 -12.55 9.09
N PHE A 115 6.57 -11.43 9.76
CA PHE A 115 5.31 -10.70 9.65
C PHE A 115 5.16 -10.03 8.29
N PHE A 116 6.12 -9.20 7.87
CA PHE A 116 6.04 -8.45 6.63
C PHE A 116 5.99 -9.36 5.40
N ALA A 117 6.84 -10.40 5.32
CA ALA A 117 6.83 -11.33 4.19
C ALA A 117 5.48 -12.03 3.96
N ALA A 118 4.75 -12.34 5.04
CA ALA A 118 3.40 -12.88 4.94
C ALA A 118 2.36 -11.80 4.64
N ALA A 119 2.54 -10.61 5.19
CA ALA A 119 1.64 -9.48 5.04
C ALA A 119 1.54 -9.01 3.59
N GLU A 120 2.67 -8.82 2.91
CA GLU A 120 2.72 -8.33 1.52
C GLU A 120 1.97 -9.24 0.54
N SER A 121 2.01 -10.57 0.75
CA SER A 121 1.22 -11.49 -0.08
C SER A 121 -0.28 -11.31 0.11
N LEU A 122 -0.75 -11.04 1.33
CA LEU A 122 -2.15 -10.77 1.62
C LEU A 122 -2.59 -9.43 1.02
N VAL A 123 -1.73 -8.42 1.14
CA VAL A 123 -1.94 -7.07 0.60
C VAL A 123 -2.07 -7.11 -0.92
N ALA A 124 -1.11 -7.68 -1.63
CA ALA A 124 -1.14 -7.78 -3.08
C ALA A 124 -2.40 -8.50 -3.59
N ASN A 125 -2.80 -9.60 -2.94
CA ASN A 125 -4.01 -10.33 -3.29
C ASN A 125 -5.27 -9.47 -3.08
N ASN A 126 -5.39 -8.78 -1.95
CA ASN A 126 -6.57 -7.94 -1.67
C ASN A 126 -6.69 -6.78 -2.67
N ILE A 127 -5.58 -6.14 -3.05
CA ILE A 127 -5.60 -5.09 -4.08
C ILE A 127 -6.16 -5.63 -5.40
N VAL A 128 -5.61 -6.72 -5.90
CA VAL A 128 -5.89 -7.21 -7.26
C VAL A 128 -7.24 -7.93 -7.33
N LEU A 129 -7.55 -8.80 -6.36
CA LEU A 129 -8.72 -9.68 -6.42
C LEU A 129 -9.97 -9.02 -5.84
N ALA A 130 -9.83 -8.12 -4.86
CA ALA A 130 -10.94 -7.47 -4.18
C ALA A 130 -11.11 -6.01 -4.60
N ILE A 131 -10.21 -5.12 -4.21
CA ILE A 131 -10.38 -3.67 -4.34
C ILE A 131 -10.48 -3.23 -5.81
N TYR A 132 -9.52 -3.66 -6.65
CA TYR A 132 -9.44 -3.27 -8.06
C TYR A 132 -10.73 -3.56 -8.84
N ARG A 133 -11.40 -4.65 -8.51
CA ARG A 133 -12.64 -5.06 -9.17
C ARG A 133 -13.78 -4.08 -8.92
N HIS A 134 -13.83 -3.46 -7.74
CA HIS A 134 -14.94 -2.61 -7.31
C HIS A 134 -14.67 -1.11 -7.49
N LEU A 135 -13.40 -0.68 -7.45
CA LEU A 135 -13.02 0.68 -7.84
C LEU A 135 -12.90 0.75 -9.36
N THR A 136 -13.94 1.26 -10.03
CA THR A 136 -14.00 1.26 -11.50
C THR A 136 -13.48 2.53 -12.14
N ASN A 137 -13.19 3.54 -11.35
CA ASN A 137 -12.66 4.80 -11.85
C ASN A 137 -11.23 4.63 -12.42
N PRO A 138 -10.96 5.11 -13.64
CA PRO A 138 -9.68 4.89 -14.32
C PRO A 138 -8.46 5.39 -13.55
N GLU A 139 -8.51 6.59 -12.99
CA GLU A 139 -7.37 7.16 -12.25
C GLU A 139 -7.06 6.39 -10.96
N CYS A 140 -8.08 5.90 -10.25
CA CYS A 140 -7.90 5.03 -9.10
C CYS A 140 -7.31 3.68 -9.52
N ARG A 141 -7.75 3.11 -10.64
CA ARG A 141 -7.21 1.85 -11.17
C ARG A 141 -5.75 1.97 -11.60
N GLN A 142 -5.35 3.09 -12.19
CA GLN A 142 -3.94 3.35 -12.50
C GLN A 142 -3.11 3.32 -11.22
N TYR A 143 -3.60 3.95 -10.15
CA TYR A 143 -2.91 3.95 -8.88
C TYR A 143 -2.84 2.54 -8.26
N LEU A 144 -3.94 1.79 -8.23
CA LEU A 144 -3.98 0.43 -7.69
C LEU A 144 -3.00 -0.53 -8.40
N LEU A 145 -2.83 -0.38 -9.73
CA LEU A 145 -1.82 -1.14 -10.47
C LEU A 145 -0.40 -0.74 -10.06
N ARG A 146 -0.18 0.54 -9.80
CA ARG A 146 1.11 1.01 -9.30
C ARG A 146 1.37 0.49 -7.89
N GLN A 147 0.40 0.55 -6.99
CA GLN A 147 0.48 0.00 -5.64
C GLN A 147 0.79 -1.50 -5.69
N ALA A 148 0.06 -2.28 -6.48
CA ALA A 148 0.32 -3.72 -6.61
C ALA A 148 1.75 -4.04 -7.11
N PHE A 149 2.34 -3.17 -7.94
CA PHE A 149 3.74 -3.27 -8.33
C PHE A 149 4.69 -2.98 -7.15
N GLU A 150 4.40 -1.96 -6.34
CA GLU A 150 5.19 -1.61 -5.15
C GLU A 150 5.18 -2.76 -4.14
N GLU A 151 4.04 -3.43 -3.92
CA GLU A 151 3.95 -4.63 -3.06
C GLU A 151 4.83 -5.79 -3.57
N ALA A 152 4.94 -5.94 -4.89
CA ALA A 152 5.87 -6.92 -5.45
C ALA A 152 7.35 -6.56 -5.19
N VAL A 153 7.69 -5.27 -5.17
CA VAL A 153 9.03 -4.79 -4.79
C VAL A 153 9.27 -5.01 -3.30
N HIS A 154 8.26 -4.78 -2.43
CA HIS A 154 8.34 -5.06 -0.99
C HIS A 154 8.57 -6.55 -0.72
N THR A 155 7.81 -7.43 -1.36
CA THR A 155 8.01 -8.89 -1.27
C THR A 155 9.44 -9.28 -1.67
N HIS A 156 9.95 -8.73 -2.79
CA HIS A 156 11.33 -8.95 -3.23
C HIS A 156 12.35 -8.42 -2.20
N SER A 157 12.06 -7.30 -1.55
CA SER A 157 12.91 -6.75 -0.48
C SER A 157 13.05 -7.73 0.68
N PHE A 158 11.95 -8.29 1.17
CA PHE A 158 12.00 -9.25 2.28
C PHE A 158 12.71 -10.54 1.88
N GLN A 159 12.48 -11.04 0.67
CA GLN A 159 13.22 -12.20 0.15
C GLN A 159 14.72 -11.90 0.07
N TYR A 160 15.11 -10.77 -0.50
CA TYR A 160 16.52 -10.36 -0.62
C TYR A 160 17.21 -10.23 0.74
N ILE A 161 16.51 -9.69 1.76
CA ILE A 161 17.03 -9.60 3.13
C ILE A 161 17.24 -11.00 3.72
N VAL A 162 16.25 -11.88 3.61
CA VAL A 162 16.27 -13.25 4.14
C VAL A 162 17.44 -14.05 3.54
N GLU A 163 17.57 -14.04 2.22
CA GLU A 163 18.66 -14.67 1.49
C GLU A 163 20.04 -14.09 1.87
N SER A 164 20.16 -12.75 1.95
CA SER A 164 21.40 -12.06 2.32
C SER A 164 21.90 -12.45 3.71
N LEU A 165 21.00 -12.58 4.68
CA LEU A 165 21.33 -12.95 6.05
C LEU A 165 21.51 -14.46 6.22
N GLY A 166 21.15 -15.28 5.23
CA GLY A 166 21.18 -16.75 5.28
C GLY A 166 20.20 -17.31 6.30
N LEU A 167 18.99 -16.72 6.38
CA LEU A 167 17.93 -17.18 7.26
C LEU A 167 17.17 -18.33 6.62
N ASP A 168 16.53 -19.16 7.45
CA ASP A 168 15.65 -20.23 6.97
C ASP A 168 14.33 -19.64 6.50
N GLU A 169 14.09 -19.72 5.18
CA GLU A 169 12.87 -19.22 4.56
C GLU A 169 11.62 -19.94 5.08
N GLY A 170 11.72 -21.25 5.30
CA GLY A 170 10.63 -22.07 5.82
C GLY A 170 10.22 -21.62 7.23
N GLU A 171 11.19 -21.34 8.13
CA GLU A 171 10.94 -20.78 9.47
C GLU A 171 10.20 -19.44 9.35
N LEU A 172 10.69 -18.54 8.50
CA LEU A 172 10.16 -17.18 8.43
C LEU A 172 8.78 -17.12 7.77
N PHE A 173 8.63 -17.77 6.62
CA PHE A 173 7.36 -17.74 5.88
C PHE A 173 6.24 -18.53 6.55
N ASN A 174 6.53 -19.41 7.54
CA ASN A 174 5.52 -20.09 8.34
C ASN A 174 5.13 -19.36 9.63
N MET A 175 5.79 -18.23 9.96
CA MET A 175 5.50 -17.51 11.21
C MET A 175 4.03 -17.05 11.33
N TYR A 176 3.35 -16.78 10.22
CA TYR A 176 1.92 -16.42 10.24
C TYR A 176 1.01 -17.55 10.75
N ARG A 177 1.52 -18.80 10.83
CA ARG A 177 0.81 -19.94 11.40
C ARG A 177 1.33 -20.33 12.77
N GLU A 178 2.63 -20.21 12.99
CA GLU A 178 3.33 -20.75 14.15
C GLU A 178 3.49 -19.73 15.28
N VAL A 179 3.48 -18.44 14.96
CA VAL A 179 3.66 -17.36 15.94
C VAL A 179 2.30 -16.73 16.27
N PRO A 180 1.75 -16.93 17.49
CA PRO A 180 0.40 -16.49 17.82
C PRO A 180 0.16 -15.01 17.54
N SER A 181 1.09 -14.12 17.90
CA SER A 181 0.94 -12.67 17.68
C SER A 181 0.84 -12.28 16.20
N ILE A 182 1.43 -13.05 15.29
CA ILE A 182 1.35 -12.86 13.83
C ILE A 182 0.09 -13.57 13.31
N ALA A 183 -0.19 -14.78 13.77
CA ALA A 183 -1.36 -15.56 13.36
C ALA A 183 -2.68 -14.83 13.67
N ASP A 184 -2.78 -14.23 14.85
CA ASP A 184 -3.97 -13.48 15.27
C ASP A 184 -4.23 -12.25 14.39
N LYS A 185 -3.17 -11.53 13.97
CA LYS A 185 -3.26 -10.42 13.02
C LYS A 185 -3.73 -10.91 11.64
N ALA A 186 -3.16 -12.00 11.15
CA ALA A 186 -3.57 -12.61 9.87
C ALA A 186 -5.03 -13.07 9.90
N ALA A 187 -5.47 -13.72 11.00
CA ALA A 187 -6.85 -14.16 11.17
C ALA A 187 -7.82 -12.98 11.22
N TRP A 188 -7.45 -11.90 11.91
CA TRP A 188 -8.25 -10.67 11.93
C TRP A 188 -8.37 -10.05 10.52
N ALA A 189 -7.28 -9.95 9.79
CA ALA A 189 -7.28 -9.41 8.42
C ALA A 189 -8.21 -10.23 7.52
N LEU A 190 -8.07 -11.55 7.50
CA LEU A 190 -8.92 -12.43 6.70
C LEU A 190 -10.41 -12.31 7.08
N LYS A 191 -10.72 -12.22 8.39
CA LYS A 191 -12.11 -12.03 8.86
C LYS A 191 -12.78 -10.81 8.22
N HIS A 192 -12.03 -9.72 8.01
CA HIS A 192 -12.57 -8.46 7.51
C HIS A 192 -12.50 -8.30 5.98
N THR A 193 -11.66 -9.09 5.29
CA THR A 193 -11.42 -8.92 3.84
C THR A 193 -11.90 -10.08 2.98
N GLN A 194 -11.93 -11.31 3.50
CA GLN A 194 -12.19 -12.53 2.70
C GLN A 194 -13.54 -12.56 1.96
N HIS A 195 -14.55 -11.81 2.44
CA HIS A 195 -15.87 -11.81 1.79
C HIS A 195 -15.85 -11.13 0.42
N LEU A 196 -14.88 -10.27 0.14
CA LEU A 196 -14.69 -9.65 -1.17
C LEU A 196 -14.02 -10.60 -2.19
N ASP A 197 -13.42 -11.67 -1.72
CA ASP A 197 -12.84 -12.71 -2.59
C ASP A 197 -13.90 -13.55 -3.27
N ASP A 198 -15.14 -13.52 -2.77
CA ASP A 198 -16.26 -14.20 -3.43
C ASP A 198 -16.48 -13.60 -4.82
N PRO A 199 -16.36 -14.40 -5.91
CA PRO A 199 -16.64 -13.93 -7.27
C PRO A 199 -18.06 -13.40 -7.45
N GLY A 200 -19.00 -13.84 -6.61
CA GLY A 200 -20.39 -13.40 -6.59
C GLY A 200 -20.62 -12.06 -5.90
N PHE A 201 -19.67 -11.57 -5.13
CA PHE A 201 -19.80 -10.28 -4.45
C PHE A 201 -19.89 -9.12 -5.45
N LYS A 202 -20.90 -8.28 -5.28
CA LYS A 202 -21.13 -7.09 -6.12
C LYS A 202 -21.53 -5.91 -5.26
N THR A 203 -20.92 -4.76 -5.52
CA THR A 203 -21.37 -3.47 -5.02
C THR A 203 -22.66 -3.02 -5.70
N GLY A 204 -23.32 -1.99 -5.14
CA GLY A 204 -24.55 -1.40 -5.69
C GLY A 204 -25.78 -1.56 -4.80
N THR A 205 -25.62 -2.15 -3.61
CA THR A 205 -26.62 -2.09 -2.52
C THR A 205 -26.00 -1.47 -1.28
N PRO A 206 -26.74 -0.77 -0.42
CA PRO A 206 -26.19 -0.15 0.78
C PRO A 206 -25.38 -1.13 1.66
N GLN A 207 -25.83 -2.37 1.78
CA GLN A 207 -25.17 -3.40 2.57
C GLN A 207 -23.82 -3.84 1.94
N ALA A 208 -23.81 -4.08 0.62
CA ALA A 208 -22.59 -4.48 -0.09
C ALA A 208 -21.60 -3.31 -0.17
N ASP A 209 -22.08 -2.09 -0.39
CA ASP A 209 -21.24 -0.89 -0.45
C ASP A 209 -20.62 -0.60 0.92
N GLN A 210 -21.36 -0.81 2.02
CA GLN A 210 -20.82 -0.68 3.37
C GLN A 210 -19.84 -1.80 3.70
N ALA A 211 -20.07 -3.03 3.22
CA ALA A 211 -19.12 -4.14 3.36
C ALA A 211 -17.80 -3.83 2.64
N PHE A 212 -17.88 -3.27 1.43
CA PHE A 212 -16.70 -2.81 0.70
C PHE A 212 -15.97 -1.68 1.42
N LEU A 213 -16.70 -0.70 1.97
CA LEU A 213 -16.11 0.38 2.75
C LEU A 213 -15.41 -0.14 4.03
N ARG A 214 -15.95 -1.19 4.66
CA ARG A 214 -15.34 -1.89 5.81
C ARG A 214 -14.01 -2.54 5.42
N ASP A 215 -13.96 -3.21 4.26
CA ASP A 215 -12.73 -3.78 3.72
C ASP A 215 -11.65 -2.71 3.48
N LEU A 216 -12.02 -1.59 2.86
CA LEU A 216 -11.08 -0.47 2.67
C LEU A 216 -10.54 0.08 4.00
N VAL A 217 -11.36 0.14 5.05
CA VAL A 217 -10.90 0.53 6.38
C VAL A 217 -9.96 -0.53 6.97
N ALA A 218 -10.33 -1.81 6.89
CA ALA A 218 -9.47 -2.90 7.39
C ALA A 218 -8.12 -2.92 6.66
N PHE A 219 -8.13 -2.74 5.37
CA PHE A 219 -6.95 -2.81 4.52
C PHE A 219 -6.06 -1.56 4.67
N TYR A 220 -6.54 -0.38 4.27
CA TYR A 220 -5.71 0.82 4.24
C TYR A 220 -5.46 1.42 5.61
N VAL A 221 -6.48 1.45 6.49
CA VAL A 221 -6.36 2.16 7.76
C VAL A 221 -5.72 1.30 8.83
N VAL A 222 -6.10 0.01 8.91
CA VAL A 222 -5.55 -0.90 9.91
C VAL A 222 -4.28 -1.57 9.42
N PHE A 223 -4.36 -2.29 8.32
CA PHE A 223 -3.25 -3.14 7.87
C PHE A 223 -2.04 -2.30 7.47
N GLU A 224 -2.16 -1.48 6.44
CA GLU A 224 -1.07 -0.60 5.97
C GLU A 224 -0.87 0.62 6.88
N GLY A 225 -1.95 1.17 7.45
CA GLY A 225 -1.93 2.41 8.22
C GLY A 225 -1.56 2.28 9.70
N MET A 226 -1.62 1.08 10.28
CA MET A 226 -1.30 0.85 11.69
C MET A 226 -0.28 -0.25 11.88
N TRP A 227 -0.53 -1.45 11.37
CA TRP A 227 0.24 -2.65 11.73
C TRP A 227 1.68 -2.68 11.22
N PHE A 228 2.00 -1.93 10.19
CA PHE A 228 3.39 -1.82 9.72
C PHE A 228 4.23 -0.86 10.60
N TYR A 229 3.59 0.05 11.32
CA TYR A 229 4.28 1.15 11.99
C TYR A 229 5.11 0.73 13.19
N THR A 230 4.71 -0.29 13.96
CA THR A 230 5.56 -0.86 15.01
C THR A 230 6.81 -1.49 14.41
N GLY A 231 6.66 -2.26 13.34
CA GLY A 231 7.79 -2.87 12.63
C GLY A 231 8.75 -1.84 12.07
N PHE A 232 8.24 -0.78 11.45
CA PHE A 232 9.05 0.34 10.98
C PHE A 232 9.82 1.00 12.13
N ALA A 233 9.16 1.32 13.25
CA ALA A 233 9.81 1.91 14.40
C ALA A 233 10.91 1.00 14.96
N GLN A 234 10.69 -0.30 15.03
CA GLN A 234 11.65 -1.29 15.51
C GLN A 234 12.89 -1.34 14.62
N ILE A 235 12.74 -1.55 13.33
CA ILE A 235 13.86 -1.68 12.40
C ILE A 235 14.60 -0.36 12.20
N LEU A 236 13.89 0.74 12.02
CA LEU A 236 14.52 2.06 11.87
C LEU A 236 15.26 2.49 13.14
N SER A 237 14.84 2.05 14.33
CA SER A 237 15.58 2.29 15.56
C SER A 237 16.95 1.60 15.59
N LEU A 238 17.09 0.43 14.95
CA LEU A 238 18.40 -0.21 14.76
C LEU A 238 19.27 0.62 13.82
N GLY A 239 18.73 1.08 12.69
CA GLY A 239 19.43 1.95 11.74
C GLY A 239 19.97 3.22 12.40
N ARG A 240 19.17 3.86 13.27
CA ARG A 240 19.60 5.03 14.07
C ARG A 240 20.78 4.74 15.01
N ARG A 241 21.01 3.48 15.35
CA ARG A 241 22.12 3.00 16.17
C ARG A 241 23.27 2.43 15.33
N ASN A 242 23.28 2.67 14.02
CA ASN A 242 24.23 2.10 13.05
C ASN A 242 24.25 0.54 13.07
N LYS A 243 23.10 -0.08 13.32
CA LYS A 243 22.89 -1.53 13.24
C LYS A 243 21.90 -1.85 12.14
N MET A 244 22.16 -2.91 11.38
CA MET A 244 21.27 -3.38 10.31
C MET A 244 20.87 -2.24 9.36
N VAL A 245 21.88 -1.48 8.91
CA VAL A 245 21.67 -0.25 8.13
C VAL A 245 21.10 -0.51 6.74
N GLY A 246 21.44 -1.63 6.10
CA GLY A 246 20.88 -2.02 4.82
C GLY A 246 19.41 -2.41 4.93
N ILE A 247 19.03 -3.17 5.97
CA ILE A 247 17.63 -3.45 6.27
C ILE A 247 16.88 -2.16 6.57
N ALA A 248 17.44 -1.29 7.43
CA ALA A 248 16.80 -0.02 7.77
C ALA A 248 16.60 0.89 6.54
N GLU A 249 17.52 0.88 5.59
CA GLU A 249 17.38 1.62 4.33
C GLU A 249 16.22 1.07 3.49
N GLN A 250 16.10 -0.25 3.31
CA GLN A 250 14.97 -0.86 2.59
C GLN A 250 13.65 -0.56 3.29
N TYR A 251 13.57 -0.71 4.63
CA TYR A 251 12.37 -0.36 5.40
C TYR A 251 11.99 1.12 5.30
N GLN A 252 12.95 2.01 5.09
CA GLN A 252 12.67 3.43 4.88
C GLN A 252 12.03 3.69 3.52
N TYR A 253 12.43 2.94 2.47
CA TYR A 253 11.79 3.01 1.16
C TYR A 253 10.38 2.44 1.21
N ILE A 254 10.20 1.28 1.85
CA ILE A 254 8.88 0.67 2.06
C ILE A 254 7.96 1.65 2.84
N LEU A 255 8.41 2.21 3.97
CA LEU A 255 7.62 3.19 4.75
C LEU A 255 7.15 4.38 3.91
N ARG A 256 7.94 4.83 2.94
CA ARG A 256 7.55 5.91 2.03
C ARG A 256 6.41 5.47 1.11
N ASP A 257 6.52 4.28 0.52
CA ASP A 257 5.49 3.71 -0.34
C ASP A 257 4.20 3.51 0.45
N GLU A 258 4.28 2.89 1.63
CA GLU A 258 3.14 2.67 2.54
C GLU A 258 2.46 3.98 2.97
N SER A 259 3.22 5.05 3.12
CA SER A 259 2.65 6.37 3.42
C SER A 259 1.80 6.91 2.26
N ILE A 260 2.18 6.63 1.02
CA ILE A 260 1.41 7.00 -0.18
C ILE A 260 0.18 6.10 -0.30
N HIS A 261 0.32 4.78 -0.06
CA HIS A 261 -0.76 3.80 -0.09
C HIS A 261 -1.87 4.17 0.91
N LEU A 262 -1.50 4.39 2.16
CA LEU A 262 -2.41 4.84 3.20
C LEU A 262 -3.14 6.13 2.83
N ASN A 263 -2.42 7.15 2.35
CA ASN A 263 -3.03 8.42 1.98
C ASN A 263 -4.00 8.25 0.80
N PHE A 264 -3.70 7.37 -0.16
CA PHE A 264 -4.64 7.04 -1.22
C PHE A 264 -5.90 6.38 -0.66
N GLY A 265 -5.75 5.38 0.20
CA GLY A 265 -6.87 4.69 0.84
C GLY A 265 -7.77 5.63 1.65
N ILE A 266 -7.19 6.54 2.43
CA ILE A 266 -7.92 7.58 3.18
C ILE A 266 -8.70 8.49 2.23
N ASP A 267 -8.09 8.92 1.13
CA ASP A 267 -8.75 9.77 0.15
C ASP A 267 -9.92 9.03 -0.54
N VAL A 268 -9.75 7.74 -0.88
CA VAL A 268 -10.81 6.88 -1.41
C VAL A 268 -11.97 6.75 -0.43
N ILE A 269 -11.69 6.40 0.83
CA ILE A 269 -12.70 6.25 1.89
C ILE A 269 -13.47 7.57 2.07
N ASN A 270 -12.78 8.70 2.17
CA ASN A 270 -13.41 9.99 2.34
C ASN A 270 -14.22 10.40 1.10
N GLN A 271 -13.75 10.08 -0.11
CA GLN A 271 -14.51 10.33 -1.33
C GLN A 271 -15.79 9.48 -1.39
N ILE A 272 -15.72 8.20 -0.97
CA ILE A 272 -16.91 7.34 -0.86
C ILE A 272 -17.92 7.92 0.13
N LYS A 273 -17.47 8.41 1.28
CA LYS A 273 -18.32 9.07 2.29
C LYS A 273 -19.02 10.30 1.74
N ILE A 274 -18.32 11.11 0.93
CA ILE A 274 -18.90 12.29 0.27
C ILE A 274 -19.98 11.88 -0.74
N GLU A 275 -19.71 10.89 -1.56
CA GLU A 275 -20.63 10.44 -2.61
C GLU A 275 -21.80 9.60 -2.06
N ASN A 276 -21.61 8.93 -0.93
CA ASN A 276 -22.55 7.99 -0.33
C ASN A 276 -22.67 8.21 1.19
N PRO A 277 -23.13 9.40 1.65
CA PRO A 277 -23.15 9.76 3.07
C PRO A 277 -24.02 8.81 3.92
N HIS A 278 -24.98 8.13 3.31
CA HIS A 278 -25.84 7.14 3.96
C HIS A 278 -25.09 5.86 4.41
N LEU A 279 -23.88 5.60 3.90
CA LEU A 279 -23.06 4.48 4.33
C LEU A 279 -22.31 4.76 5.64
N TRP A 280 -22.00 6.04 5.92
CA TRP A 280 -21.24 6.47 7.10
C TRP A 280 -22.14 6.72 8.29
N THR A 281 -22.95 5.72 8.66
CA THR A 281 -23.89 5.79 9.79
C THR A 281 -23.16 5.81 11.14
N LYS A 282 -23.85 6.26 12.21
CA LYS A 282 -23.30 6.21 13.57
C LYS A 282 -22.87 4.80 13.98
N ALA A 283 -23.70 3.81 13.68
CA ALA A 283 -23.39 2.39 13.98
C ALA A 283 -22.12 1.94 13.26
N PHE A 284 -21.94 2.33 11.98
CA PHE A 284 -20.72 1.98 11.24
C PHE A 284 -19.48 2.72 11.77
N GLN A 285 -19.61 3.98 12.21
CA GLN A 285 -18.53 4.71 12.87
C GLN A 285 -18.08 4.01 14.18
N GLU A 286 -19.05 3.54 14.98
CA GLU A 286 -18.78 2.77 16.21
C GLU A 286 -18.09 1.43 15.90
N GLU A 287 -18.51 0.77 14.81
CA GLU A 287 -17.83 -0.44 14.32
C GLU A 287 -16.37 -0.15 13.92
N VAL A 288 -16.12 0.92 13.15
CA VAL A 288 -14.75 1.31 12.76
C VAL A 288 -13.90 1.62 14.00
N LEU A 289 -14.43 2.32 15.00
CA LEU A 289 -13.73 2.58 16.26
C LEU A 289 -13.40 1.28 17.01
N SER A 290 -14.29 0.28 16.99
CA SER A 290 -14.01 -1.05 17.55
C SER A 290 -12.90 -1.76 16.80
N MET A 291 -12.93 -1.73 15.46
CA MET A 291 -11.86 -2.30 14.64
C MET A 291 -10.48 -1.69 14.96
N LEU A 292 -10.40 -0.37 15.14
CA LEU A 292 -9.15 0.31 15.51
C LEU A 292 -8.66 -0.08 16.91
N LYS A 293 -9.57 -0.31 17.88
CA LYS A 293 -9.22 -0.82 19.21
C LYS A 293 -8.68 -2.23 19.15
N GLU A 294 -9.40 -3.14 18.52
CA GLU A 294 -8.98 -4.54 18.32
C GLU A 294 -7.61 -4.61 17.65
N ALA A 295 -7.42 -3.82 16.58
CA ALA A 295 -6.15 -3.74 15.88
C ALA A 295 -5.00 -3.25 16.75
N THR A 296 -5.26 -2.29 17.64
CA THR A 296 -4.26 -1.77 18.58
C THR A 296 -3.87 -2.82 19.61
N GLU A 297 -4.82 -3.60 20.12
CA GLU A 297 -4.56 -4.69 21.08
C GLU A 297 -3.70 -5.81 20.45
N LEU A 298 -4.00 -6.18 19.19
CA LEU A 298 -3.22 -7.16 18.44
C LEU A 298 -1.79 -6.67 18.19
N GLU A 299 -1.64 -5.41 17.86
CA GLU A 299 -0.32 -4.81 17.63
C GLU A 299 0.49 -4.67 18.92
N ALA A 300 -0.16 -4.35 20.03
CA ALA A 300 0.48 -4.35 21.36
C ALA A 300 0.96 -5.76 21.76
N ALA A 301 0.19 -6.81 21.46
CA ALA A 301 0.60 -8.19 21.66
C ALA A 301 1.81 -8.55 20.78
N TYR A 302 1.81 -8.14 19.51
CA TYR A 302 2.95 -8.29 18.61
C TYR A 302 4.19 -7.54 19.14
N GLY A 303 4.05 -6.31 19.61
CA GLY A 303 5.14 -5.54 20.21
C GLY A 303 5.75 -6.24 21.43
N ARG A 304 4.95 -6.88 22.28
CA ARG A 304 5.43 -7.67 23.43
C ARG A 304 6.16 -8.95 23.01
N ASP A 305 5.70 -9.62 21.94
CA ASP A 305 6.38 -10.82 21.42
C ASP A 305 7.71 -10.47 20.74
N THR A 306 7.75 -9.40 19.98
CA THR A 306 8.98 -8.99 19.26
C THR A 306 10.08 -8.50 20.18
N MET A 307 9.71 -7.86 21.31
CA MET A 307 10.66 -7.23 22.25
C MET A 307 10.30 -7.52 23.71
N PRO A 308 10.46 -8.76 24.18
CA PRO A 308 10.08 -9.12 25.53
C PRO A 308 10.86 -8.37 26.64
N ARG A 309 12.11 -7.99 26.37
CA ARG A 309 12.96 -7.22 27.30
C ARG A 309 13.18 -5.77 26.85
N GLY A 310 13.01 -5.50 25.55
CA GLY A 310 13.32 -4.21 24.96
C GLY A 310 14.82 -3.89 24.89
N PHE A 311 15.14 -2.71 24.41
CA PHE A 311 16.50 -2.15 24.43
C PHE A 311 16.44 -0.62 24.58
N LEU A 312 17.60 0.00 24.70
CA LEU A 312 17.70 1.44 24.96
C LEU A 312 16.89 2.28 23.96
N GLY A 313 15.89 2.99 24.46
CA GLY A 313 15.02 3.87 23.69
C GLY A 313 13.84 3.19 23.00
N LEU A 314 13.69 1.86 23.12
CA LEU A 314 12.57 1.14 22.54
C LEU A 314 12.17 -0.07 23.39
N ASN A 315 10.89 -0.16 23.72
CA ASN A 315 10.30 -1.30 24.44
C ASN A 315 8.83 -1.47 24.04
N ALA A 316 8.22 -2.57 24.46
CA ALA A 316 6.85 -2.90 24.12
C ALA A 316 5.84 -1.82 24.57
N ALA A 317 6.02 -1.21 25.73
CA ALA A 317 5.13 -0.16 26.23
C ALA A 317 5.19 1.12 25.37
N LEU A 318 6.39 1.52 24.93
CA LEU A 318 6.53 2.64 23.99
C LEU A 318 5.92 2.34 22.62
N CYS A 319 6.03 1.09 22.14
CA CYS A 319 5.36 0.68 20.91
C CYS A 319 3.83 0.70 21.06
N GLU A 320 3.29 0.28 22.19
CA GLU A 320 1.86 0.37 22.49
C GLU A 320 1.39 1.83 22.53
N THR A 321 2.12 2.72 23.22
CA THR A 321 1.83 4.16 23.21
C THR A 321 1.89 4.74 21.80
N TYR A 322 2.88 4.33 21.00
CA TYR A 322 2.98 4.76 19.61
C TYR A 322 1.79 4.29 18.79
N MET A 323 1.31 3.09 19.01
CA MET A 323 0.14 2.57 18.31
C MET A 323 -1.15 3.31 18.69
N HIS A 324 -1.30 3.68 19.98
CA HIS A 324 -2.40 4.57 20.41
C HIS A 324 -2.36 5.92 19.67
N PHE A 325 -1.17 6.51 19.55
CA PHE A 325 -0.99 7.75 18.81
C PHE A 325 -1.33 7.58 17.31
N ILE A 326 -0.88 6.50 16.68
CA ILE A 326 -1.18 6.20 15.27
C ILE A 326 -2.68 5.98 15.08
N ALA A 327 -3.35 5.20 15.94
CA ALA A 327 -4.79 4.99 15.88
C ALA A 327 -5.57 6.31 15.94
N ASN A 328 -5.19 7.23 16.84
CA ASN A 328 -5.80 8.55 16.92
C ASN A 328 -5.60 9.39 15.64
N ARG A 329 -4.41 9.31 15.00
CA ARG A 329 -4.19 9.95 13.70
C ARG A 329 -5.11 9.37 12.62
N ARG A 330 -5.35 8.06 12.61
CA ARG A 330 -6.27 7.41 11.66
C ARG A 330 -7.72 7.85 11.93
N CYS A 331 -8.11 7.94 13.20
CA CYS A 331 -9.41 8.51 13.58
C CYS A 331 -9.59 9.93 13.01
N ALA A 332 -8.60 10.80 13.22
CA ALA A 332 -8.66 12.18 12.72
C ALA A 332 -8.77 12.24 11.19
N GLN A 333 -8.01 11.40 10.46
CA GLN A 333 -8.06 11.31 9.00
C GLN A 333 -9.43 10.85 8.47
N LEU A 334 -10.15 10.04 9.26
CA LEU A 334 -11.49 9.56 8.95
C LEU A 334 -12.60 10.49 9.47
N GLY A 335 -12.27 11.57 10.21
CA GLY A 335 -13.24 12.45 10.86
C GLY A 335 -13.95 11.79 12.04
N LEU A 336 -13.26 10.87 12.75
CA LEU A 336 -13.73 10.19 13.95
C LEU A 336 -13.09 10.80 15.22
N PRO A 337 -13.74 10.69 16.38
CA PRO A 337 -13.13 11.06 17.65
C PRO A 337 -11.94 10.13 17.99
N PRO A 338 -10.96 10.61 18.76
CA PRO A 338 -9.84 9.76 19.17
C PRO A 338 -10.31 8.58 20.01
N VAL A 339 -9.71 7.41 19.77
CA VAL A 339 -9.99 6.17 20.52
C VAL A 339 -9.26 6.17 21.86
N PHE A 340 -8.05 6.75 21.90
CA PHE A 340 -7.17 6.81 23.07
C PHE A 340 -6.88 8.29 23.38
N PRO A 341 -7.63 8.95 24.26
CA PRO A 341 -7.40 10.37 24.58
C PRO A 341 -6.03 10.57 25.27
N GLU A 342 -5.50 11.77 25.14
CA GLU A 342 -4.30 12.24 25.87
C GLU A 342 -3.02 11.40 25.62
N VAL A 343 -2.77 11.02 24.35
CA VAL A 343 -1.58 10.26 23.96
C VAL A 343 -0.64 11.13 23.09
N ASP A 344 0.57 11.33 23.59
CA ASP A 344 1.66 11.98 22.85
C ASP A 344 2.43 10.99 22.00
N ASN A 345 3.09 11.50 20.93
CA ASN A 345 3.95 10.71 20.08
C ASN A 345 5.26 10.34 20.80
N PRO A 346 5.50 9.07 21.16
CA PRO A 346 6.75 8.67 21.81
C PRO A 346 7.95 8.60 20.85
N PHE A 347 7.69 8.63 19.53
CA PHE A 347 8.71 8.55 18.48
C PHE A 347 8.60 9.72 17.48
N PRO A 348 8.86 10.98 17.87
CA PRO A 348 8.81 12.12 16.97
C PRO A 348 9.68 11.96 15.72
N TRP A 349 10.83 11.28 15.86
CA TRP A 349 11.75 10.97 14.76
C TRP A 349 11.14 10.09 13.65
N MET A 350 10.09 9.34 13.93
CA MET A 350 9.37 8.59 12.88
C MET A 350 8.65 9.53 11.91
N SER A 351 8.10 10.64 12.40
CA SER A 351 7.51 11.68 11.54
C SER A 351 8.58 12.34 10.65
N GLU A 352 9.76 12.62 11.23
CA GLU A 352 10.88 13.15 10.46
C GLU A 352 11.34 12.16 9.37
N ALA A 353 11.36 10.85 9.66
CA ALA A 353 11.75 9.82 8.70
C ALA A 353 10.77 9.72 7.50
N MET A 354 9.47 10.01 7.72
CA MET A 354 8.47 10.07 6.66
C MET A 354 8.58 11.34 5.81
N ASP A 355 8.95 12.46 6.43
CA ASP A 355 9.00 13.78 5.79
C ASP A 355 10.36 14.10 5.13
N LEU A 356 11.43 13.35 5.47
CA LEU A 356 12.75 13.56 4.91
C LEU A 356 12.79 13.19 3.42
N LYS A 357 12.77 14.23 2.57
CA LYS A 357 13.32 14.11 1.22
C LYS A 357 14.80 13.80 1.37
N LYS A 358 15.22 12.58 1.04
CA LYS A 358 16.66 12.28 0.99
C LYS A 358 17.26 13.00 -0.22
N GLU A 359 17.86 14.16 0.01
CA GLU A 359 18.81 14.75 -0.92
C GLU A 359 20.10 13.93 -0.83
N LYS A 360 20.20 12.90 -1.67
CA LYS A 360 21.45 12.17 -1.87
C LYS A 360 22.18 12.76 -3.07
N ASN A 361 23.49 12.97 -2.92
CA ASN A 361 24.32 13.39 -4.04
C ASN A 361 24.33 12.30 -5.12
N PHE A 362 24.08 12.69 -6.36
CA PHE A 362 24.06 11.79 -7.53
C PHE A 362 25.31 10.90 -7.63
N PHE A 363 26.46 11.39 -7.15
CA PHE A 363 27.73 10.64 -7.18
C PHE A 363 27.91 9.67 -6.01
N GLU A 364 27.12 9.79 -4.95
CA GLU A 364 27.21 8.93 -3.76
C GLU A 364 26.17 7.80 -3.79
N THR A 365 25.01 8.10 -4.35
CA THR A 365 23.93 7.12 -4.54
C THR A 365 23.00 7.61 -5.64
N ARG A 366 22.36 6.66 -6.36
CA ARG A 366 21.36 6.99 -7.38
C ARG A 366 20.29 7.90 -6.78
N VAL A 367 20.03 9.05 -7.43
CA VAL A 367 18.92 9.92 -7.06
C VAL A 367 17.63 9.22 -7.44
N MET A 368 16.85 8.82 -6.45
CA MET A 368 15.60 8.08 -6.66
C MET A 368 14.39 8.99 -6.75
N GLU A 369 14.55 10.28 -6.46
CA GLU A 369 13.51 11.28 -6.59
C GLU A 369 13.74 12.14 -7.82
N TYR A 370 13.04 11.85 -8.91
CA TYR A 370 12.90 12.78 -10.00
C TYR A 370 11.86 13.84 -9.61
N GLN A 371 12.30 15.07 -9.41
CA GLN A 371 11.36 16.18 -9.36
C GLN A 371 10.77 16.37 -10.76
N SER A 372 9.56 15.88 -10.99
CA SER A 372 8.72 16.34 -12.09
C SER A 372 8.18 17.73 -11.70
N GLY A 373 9.12 18.67 -11.47
CA GLY A 373 8.77 20.05 -11.18
C GLY A 373 8.11 20.67 -12.39
N GLY A 374 6.84 20.99 -12.28
CA GLY A 374 6.20 22.05 -13.05
C GLY A 374 5.98 21.84 -14.55
N ALA A 375 6.22 20.65 -15.10
CA ALA A 375 6.10 20.45 -16.55
C ALA A 375 4.65 20.28 -17.07
N LEU A 376 3.67 20.20 -16.18
CA LEU A 376 2.25 20.09 -16.53
C LEU A 376 1.39 21.04 -15.68
N ALA A 377 1.64 22.34 -15.82
CA ALA A 377 0.60 23.31 -15.49
C ALA A 377 -0.38 23.32 -16.68
N TRP A 378 -1.53 22.74 -16.50
CA TRP A 378 -2.66 22.88 -17.39
C TRP A 378 -3.46 24.08 -16.88
N ASP A 379 -3.40 25.20 -17.63
CA ASP A 379 -4.29 26.34 -17.44
C ASP A 379 -5.75 25.95 -17.76
#